data_6fc2902f35336de65da167ced2456f73
#
_entry.id   6fc2902f35336de65da167ced2456f73
#
_cell.length_a   1.000
_cell.length_b   1.000
_cell.length_c   1.000
_cell.angle_alpha   90.00
_cell.angle_beta   90.00
_cell.angle_gamma   90.00
#
_symmetry.space_group_name_H-M   'P 1'
#
loop_
_entity.id
_entity.type
_entity.pdbx_description
1 polymer ?
#
loop_
_entity_poly.entity_id
_entity_poly.type
_entity_poly.pdbx_seq_one_letter_code
_entity_poly.pdbx_strand_id
1 'polypeptide(L)'
;MKKLSKRNLAANSYRDWICRNGVLRFANMFTGIVETQGIVKKVIETGTNKTFWIKSQISSKLKPDQSLAHDGVCLTVEEVKGSRHRVTAIAETLGITTLGDWVEGSIINLERCLKINDRLDGHFVQGHIDTTAICVYRKEKDGSWEFSFQILPEFASLIIEKGSITINGISLTVFNLDASTFDVAIIPYTFEHTNMNLVKPGQKVNIEFDMLGKYINRKLSLSK
;
A
#
# COMPACT_ATOMS: atom_id res chain seq x y z
N MET A 1 -43.05 36.60 20.65
CA MET A 1 -42.68 36.39 19.26
C MET A 1 -41.29 35.75 19.23
N LYS A 2 -41.21 34.45 18.84
CA LYS A 2 -40.05 33.61 18.96
C LYS A 2 -39.10 33.80 17.74
N LYS A 3 -37.84 34.23 17.98
CA LYS A 3 -36.76 34.12 17.01
C LYS A 3 -36.31 32.66 16.95
N LEU A 4 -36.73 31.90 15.96
CA LEU A 4 -36.20 30.58 15.65
C LEU A 4 -34.92 30.74 14.88
N SER A 5 -33.88 30.06 15.37
CA SER A 5 -32.48 30.16 15.00
C SER A 5 -32.24 29.63 13.58
N LYS A 6 -31.55 30.43 12.76
CA LYS A 6 -31.04 30.06 11.43
C LYS A 6 -29.92 28.99 11.45
N ARG A 7 -29.56 28.43 12.63
CA ARG A 7 -28.45 27.45 12.75
C ARG A 7 -28.82 26.01 12.38
N ASN A 8 -30.11 25.66 12.32
CA ASN A 8 -30.51 24.27 12.03
C ASN A 8 -30.75 23.95 10.54
N LEU A 9 -30.80 24.96 9.67
CA LEU A 9 -31.02 24.74 8.23
C LEU A 9 -29.74 24.34 7.47
N ALA A 10 -28.58 24.81 7.91
CA ALA A 10 -27.29 24.47 7.25
C ALA A 10 -26.83 23.03 7.55
N ALA A 11 -27.09 22.52 8.75
CA ALA A 11 -26.70 21.15 9.15
C ALA A 11 -27.53 20.07 8.44
N ASN A 12 -28.81 20.36 8.13
CA ASN A 12 -29.64 19.41 7.40
C ASN A 12 -29.30 19.37 5.90
N SER A 13 -28.94 20.51 5.29
CA SER A 13 -28.55 20.54 3.88
C SER A 13 -27.27 19.78 3.59
N TYR A 14 -26.31 19.77 4.53
CA TYR A 14 -25.06 19.05 4.39
C TYR A 14 -25.24 17.53 4.57
N ARG A 15 -26.10 17.13 5.53
CA ARG A 15 -26.49 15.72 5.69
C ARG A 15 -27.30 15.21 4.47
N ASP A 16 -28.22 15.99 3.97
CA ASP A 16 -29.02 15.62 2.80
C ASP A 16 -28.18 15.59 1.52
N TRP A 17 -27.17 16.46 1.40
CA TRP A 17 -26.22 16.44 0.29
C TRP A 17 -25.35 15.17 0.32
N ILE A 18 -24.85 14.77 1.50
CA ILE A 18 -24.09 13.53 1.71
C ILE A 18 -24.96 12.30 1.42
N CYS A 19 -26.22 12.27 1.86
CA CYS A 19 -27.14 11.16 1.62
C CYS A 19 -27.58 11.05 0.16
N ARG A 20 -27.73 12.17 -0.57
CA ARG A 20 -28.15 12.16 -1.97
C ARG A 20 -27.04 11.81 -2.97
N ASN A 21 -25.79 12.11 -2.66
CA ASN A 21 -24.65 11.82 -3.54
C ASN A 21 -23.87 10.55 -3.15
N GLY A 22 -24.34 9.82 -2.13
CA GLY A 22 -24.05 8.41 -1.91
C GLY A 22 -22.60 7.99 -1.86
N VAL A 23 -21.63 8.88 -1.58
CA VAL A 23 -20.25 8.44 -1.31
C VAL A 23 -19.51 9.52 -0.50
N LEU A 24 -19.42 9.35 0.80
CA LEU A 24 -18.16 9.68 1.47
C LEU A 24 -17.13 8.77 0.82
N ARG A 25 -16.43 9.24 -0.22
CA ARG A 25 -15.17 8.65 -0.63
C ARG A 25 -14.23 8.95 0.51
N PHE A 26 -14.14 8.04 1.48
CA PHE A 26 -12.95 7.98 2.30
C PHE A 26 -11.78 7.88 1.32
N ALA A 27 -10.77 8.71 1.53
CA ALA A 27 -9.54 8.62 0.78
C ALA A 27 -9.17 7.14 0.65
N ASN A 28 -8.75 6.71 -0.54
CA ASN A 28 -8.36 5.33 -0.81
C ASN A 28 -7.43 4.85 0.30
N MET A 29 -7.95 4.00 1.18
CA MET A 29 -7.25 3.49 2.36
C MET A 29 -7.16 1.99 2.25
N PHE A 30 -6.00 1.47 2.59
CA PHE A 30 -5.70 0.05 2.66
C PHE A 30 -5.35 -0.33 4.10
N THR A 31 -5.17 -1.60 4.36
CA THR A 31 -4.86 -2.14 5.69
C THR A 31 -3.48 -2.79 5.76
N GLY A 32 -2.89 -3.09 4.61
CA GLY A 32 -1.69 -3.91 4.50
C GLY A 32 -1.96 -5.40 4.68
N ILE A 33 -3.22 -5.82 4.52
CA ILE A 33 -3.61 -7.23 4.47
C ILE A 33 -3.83 -7.62 3.01
N VAL A 34 -2.89 -8.36 2.46
CA VAL A 34 -2.93 -8.81 1.06
C VAL A 34 -4.13 -9.71 0.84
N GLU A 35 -4.98 -9.35 -0.13
CA GLU A 35 -6.18 -10.12 -0.46
C GLU A 35 -5.87 -11.30 -1.40
N THR A 36 -4.95 -11.10 -2.33
CA THR A 36 -4.51 -12.13 -3.30
C THR A 36 -3.24 -11.69 -4.01
N GLN A 37 -2.66 -12.61 -4.77
CA GLN A 37 -1.59 -12.29 -5.70
C GLN A 37 -2.13 -12.08 -7.12
N GLY A 38 -1.47 -11.22 -7.88
CA GLY A 38 -1.67 -11.02 -9.31
C GLY A 38 -0.42 -11.41 -10.10
N ILE A 39 -0.61 -11.70 -11.39
CA ILE A 39 0.47 -11.98 -12.32
C ILE A 39 0.44 -10.94 -13.43
N VAL A 40 1.54 -10.25 -13.66
CA VAL A 40 1.71 -9.33 -14.78
C VAL A 40 1.67 -10.14 -16.09
N LYS A 41 0.74 -9.83 -16.98
CA LYS A 41 0.52 -10.55 -18.25
C LYS A 41 0.99 -9.78 -19.47
N LYS A 42 1.14 -8.47 -19.34
CA LYS A 42 1.66 -7.63 -20.40
C LYS A 42 2.17 -6.32 -19.79
N VAL A 43 3.29 -5.86 -20.30
CA VAL A 43 3.86 -4.54 -20.02
C VAL A 43 3.87 -3.75 -21.33
N ILE A 44 3.39 -2.50 -21.29
CA ILE A 44 3.37 -1.60 -22.44
C ILE A 44 4.02 -0.31 -22.01
N GLU A 45 5.10 0.07 -22.67
CA GLU A 45 5.77 1.34 -22.43
C GLU A 45 5.22 2.41 -23.37
N THR A 46 4.84 3.57 -22.83
CA THR A 46 4.34 4.69 -23.61
C THR A 46 4.95 5.98 -23.06
N GLY A 47 5.92 6.53 -23.76
CA GLY A 47 6.72 7.65 -23.27
C GLY A 47 7.46 7.25 -21.99
N THR A 48 7.22 7.98 -20.91
CA THR A 48 7.82 7.72 -19.59
C THR A 48 6.96 6.83 -18.68
N ASN A 49 5.80 6.39 -19.16
CA ASN A 49 4.84 5.62 -18.38
C ASN A 49 4.93 4.13 -18.74
N LYS A 50 4.56 3.26 -17.78
CA LYS A 50 4.35 1.82 -18.01
C LYS A 50 2.91 1.46 -17.68
N THR A 51 2.26 0.78 -18.62
CA THR A 51 0.91 0.22 -18.46
C THR A 51 1.01 -1.28 -18.28
N PHE A 52 0.33 -1.81 -17.27
CA PHE A 52 0.35 -3.22 -16.91
C PHE A 52 -1.03 -3.85 -17.06
N TRP A 53 -1.10 -5.00 -17.72
CA TRP A 53 -2.22 -5.91 -17.65
C TRP A 53 -1.93 -6.99 -16.62
N ILE A 54 -2.75 -7.08 -15.60
CA ILE A 54 -2.55 -7.98 -14.46
C ILE A 54 -3.71 -8.97 -14.39
N LYS A 55 -3.40 -10.26 -14.26
CA LYS A 55 -4.39 -11.33 -14.04
C LYS A 55 -4.45 -11.67 -12.55
N SER A 56 -5.65 -11.69 -11.98
CA SER A 56 -5.87 -12.12 -10.60
C SER A 56 -7.29 -12.67 -10.40
N GLN A 57 -7.51 -13.33 -9.25
CA GLN A 57 -8.83 -13.83 -8.86
C GLN A 57 -9.85 -12.71 -8.59
N ILE A 58 -9.37 -11.51 -8.21
CA ILE A 58 -10.24 -10.37 -7.91
C ILE A 58 -10.48 -9.47 -9.13
N SER A 59 -9.72 -9.61 -10.22
CA SER A 59 -9.81 -8.71 -11.39
C SER A 59 -11.23 -8.56 -11.92
N SER A 60 -11.99 -9.66 -12.01
CA SER A 60 -13.38 -9.64 -12.51
C SER A 60 -14.38 -8.93 -11.57
N LYS A 61 -13.98 -8.68 -10.32
CA LYS A 61 -14.79 -7.97 -9.30
C LYS A 61 -14.48 -6.48 -9.25
N LEU A 62 -13.46 -6.03 -9.98
CA LEU A 62 -13.04 -4.63 -10.04
C LEU A 62 -13.91 -3.85 -11.04
N LYS A 63 -13.89 -2.53 -10.89
CA LYS A 63 -14.51 -1.57 -11.84
C LYS A 63 -13.50 -0.49 -12.18
N PRO A 64 -13.55 0.09 -13.39
CA PRO A 64 -12.80 1.31 -13.69
C PRO A 64 -13.03 2.38 -12.62
N ASP A 65 -12.03 3.25 -12.42
CA ASP A 65 -11.94 4.30 -11.41
C ASP A 65 -11.81 3.82 -9.95
N GLN A 66 -11.72 2.51 -9.71
CA GLN A 66 -11.36 2.00 -8.38
C GLN A 66 -9.86 2.06 -8.16
N SER A 67 -9.46 2.33 -6.93
CA SER A 67 -8.07 2.17 -6.48
C SER A 67 -7.83 0.74 -6.02
N LEU A 68 -6.65 0.24 -6.34
CA LEU A 68 -6.15 -1.07 -5.96
C LEU A 68 -4.66 -0.93 -5.60
N ALA A 69 -4.24 -1.49 -4.48
CA ALA A 69 -2.83 -1.55 -4.13
C ALA A 69 -2.14 -2.71 -4.87
N HIS A 70 -0.98 -2.41 -5.46
CA HIS A 70 -0.14 -3.34 -6.21
C HIS A 70 1.26 -3.31 -5.60
N ASP A 71 1.67 -4.34 -4.89
CA ASP A 71 2.87 -4.31 -4.03
C ASP A 71 2.91 -3.05 -3.16
N GLY A 72 1.75 -2.66 -2.59
CA GLY A 72 1.59 -1.46 -1.79
C GLY A 72 1.42 -0.16 -2.58
N VAL A 73 1.55 -0.16 -3.91
CA VAL A 73 1.36 1.05 -4.73
C VAL A 73 -0.10 1.20 -5.12
N CYS A 74 -0.73 2.29 -4.72
CA CYS A 74 -2.10 2.64 -5.11
C CYS A 74 -2.15 3.06 -6.58
N LEU A 75 -2.80 2.27 -7.41
CA LEU A 75 -3.04 2.58 -8.82
C LEU A 75 -4.53 2.53 -9.14
N THR A 76 -4.95 3.40 -10.07
CA THR A 76 -6.32 3.41 -10.56
C THR A 76 -6.53 2.32 -11.60
N VAL A 77 -7.57 1.52 -11.42
CA VAL A 77 -8.02 0.55 -12.42
C VAL A 77 -8.63 1.30 -13.59
N GLU A 78 -8.03 1.17 -14.78
CA GLU A 78 -8.51 1.85 -16.00
C GLU A 78 -9.46 1.00 -16.82
N GLU A 79 -9.22 -0.32 -16.84
CA GLU A 79 -9.99 -1.25 -17.65
C GLU A 79 -10.03 -2.64 -17.01
N VAL A 80 -11.14 -3.36 -17.19
CA VAL A 80 -11.30 -4.75 -16.74
C VAL A 80 -11.75 -5.61 -17.94
N LYS A 81 -11.01 -6.71 -18.18
CA LYS A 81 -11.32 -7.71 -19.23
C LYS A 81 -11.27 -9.13 -18.66
N GLY A 82 -12.42 -9.69 -18.31
CA GLY A 82 -12.51 -11.01 -17.70
C GLY A 82 -11.72 -11.07 -16.40
N SER A 83 -10.73 -11.95 -16.31
CA SER A 83 -9.85 -12.11 -15.13
C SER A 83 -8.63 -11.19 -15.14
N ARG A 84 -8.62 -10.10 -15.93
CA ARG A 84 -7.51 -9.15 -16.03
C ARG A 84 -7.99 -7.74 -15.79
N HIS A 85 -7.13 -6.90 -15.20
CA HIS A 85 -7.33 -5.46 -15.10
C HIS A 85 -6.10 -4.73 -15.61
N ARG A 86 -6.28 -3.47 -16.00
CA ARG A 86 -5.24 -2.59 -16.51
C ARG A 86 -5.03 -1.42 -15.57
N VAL A 87 -3.76 -1.10 -15.33
CA VAL A 87 -3.31 0.06 -14.56
C VAL A 87 -2.11 0.70 -15.24
N THR A 88 -1.90 2.00 -15.03
CA THR A 88 -0.74 2.72 -15.56
C THR A 88 0.01 3.39 -14.41
N ALA A 89 1.34 3.23 -14.39
CA ALA A 89 2.25 3.95 -13.51
C ALA A 89 2.99 5.03 -14.29
N ILE A 90 3.02 6.24 -13.74
CA ILE A 90 3.74 7.39 -14.31
C ILE A 90 5.21 7.38 -13.89
N ALA A 91 6.04 8.19 -14.54
CA ALA A 91 7.47 8.25 -14.32
C ALA A 91 7.86 8.43 -12.84
N GLU A 92 7.16 9.30 -12.10
CA GLU A 92 7.41 9.53 -10.67
C GLU A 92 7.23 8.24 -9.86
N THR A 93 6.10 7.54 -10.07
CA THR A 93 5.82 6.27 -9.40
C THR A 93 6.85 5.20 -9.75
N LEU A 94 7.24 5.11 -11.04
CA LEU A 94 8.25 4.16 -11.50
C LEU A 94 9.64 4.45 -10.88
N GLY A 95 9.96 5.72 -10.61
CA GLY A 95 11.25 6.12 -10.08
C GLY A 95 11.46 5.78 -8.60
N ILE A 96 10.40 5.74 -7.81
CA ILE A 96 10.48 5.53 -6.35
C ILE A 96 9.99 4.14 -5.91
N THR A 97 9.52 3.31 -6.83
CA THR A 97 8.97 1.98 -6.54
C THR A 97 9.65 0.88 -7.35
N THR A 98 9.36 -0.37 -7.01
CA THR A 98 9.82 -1.54 -7.79
C THR A 98 9.02 -1.78 -9.07
N LEU A 99 8.00 -0.97 -9.38
CA LEU A 99 7.15 -1.16 -10.55
C LEU A 99 7.92 -1.04 -11.87
N GLY A 100 8.99 -0.24 -11.87
CA GLY A 100 9.89 -0.11 -13.02
C GLY A 100 10.54 -1.43 -13.44
N ASP A 101 10.74 -2.33 -12.50
CA ASP A 101 11.41 -3.63 -12.69
C ASP A 101 10.43 -4.76 -13.08
N TRP A 102 9.11 -4.50 -13.10
CA TRP A 102 8.14 -5.53 -13.43
C TRP A 102 8.21 -5.93 -14.90
N VAL A 103 8.20 -7.25 -15.10
CA VAL A 103 8.16 -7.90 -16.42
C VAL A 103 6.97 -8.84 -16.50
N GLU A 104 6.66 -9.35 -17.69
CA GLU A 104 5.66 -10.40 -17.85
C GLU A 104 6.05 -11.63 -17.01
N GLY A 105 5.11 -12.13 -16.22
CA GLY A 105 5.32 -13.20 -15.25
C GLY A 105 5.59 -12.72 -13.82
N SER A 106 5.89 -11.44 -13.58
CA SER A 106 6.04 -10.90 -12.22
C SER A 106 4.81 -11.19 -11.38
N ILE A 107 5.03 -11.66 -10.14
CA ILE A 107 3.99 -11.95 -9.15
C ILE A 107 3.96 -10.81 -8.15
N ILE A 108 2.79 -10.21 -7.96
CA ILE A 108 2.58 -9.02 -7.16
C ILE A 108 1.47 -9.22 -6.14
N ASN A 109 1.56 -8.56 -5.00
CA ASN A 109 0.51 -8.53 -3.99
C ASN A 109 -0.60 -7.55 -4.38
N LEU A 110 -1.84 -7.91 -4.13
CA LEU A 110 -3.01 -7.08 -4.43
C LEU A 110 -3.90 -6.93 -3.20
N GLU A 111 -4.34 -5.69 -2.94
CA GLU A 111 -5.32 -5.38 -1.90
C GLU A 111 -6.30 -4.32 -2.42
N ARG A 112 -7.61 -4.57 -2.26
CA ARG A 112 -8.65 -3.57 -2.54
C ARG A 112 -8.77 -2.59 -1.38
N CYS A 113 -9.24 -1.36 -1.66
CA CYS A 113 -9.51 -0.38 -0.61
C CYS A 113 -10.43 -0.95 0.48
N LEU A 114 -10.13 -0.56 1.71
CA LEU A 114 -10.96 -0.80 2.90
C LEU A 114 -12.38 -0.24 2.65
N LYS A 115 -13.41 -1.03 2.93
CA LYS A 115 -14.79 -0.55 2.88
C LYS A 115 -15.20 0.05 4.21
N ILE A 116 -16.22 0.90 4.17
CA ILE A 116 -16.87 1.40 5.38
C ILE A 116 -17.44 0.18 6.14
N ASN A 117 -17.19 0.12 7.44
CA ASN A 117 -17.56 -0.95 8.36
C ASN A 117 -16.73 -2.24 8.26
N ASP A 118 -15.70 -2.30 7.40
CA ASP A 118 -14.72 -3.38 7.48
C ASP A 118 -13.77 -3.17 8.68
N ARG A 119 -13.10 -4.24 9.09
CA ARG A 119 -12.10 -4.20 10.17
C ARG A 119 -10.77 -3.68 9.64
N LEU A 120 -10.03 -2.96 10.47
CA LEU A 120 -8.64 -2.61 10.25
C LEU A 120 -7.75 -3.68 10.93
N ASP A 121 -7.48 -4.77 10.21
CA ASP A 121 -6.69 -5.88 10.77
C ASP A 121 -5.16 -5.67 10.68
N GLY A 122 -4.68 -4.67 9.94
CA GLY A 122 -3.29 -4.22 9.88
C GLY A 122 -3.13 -2.82 10.49
N HIS A 123 -2.65 -1.86 9.69
CA HIS A 123 -2.58 -0.44 10.07
C HIS A 123 -3.08 0.44 8.92
N PHE A 124 -3.09 1.77 9.09
CA PHE A 124 -3.51 2.69 8.03
C PHE A 124 -2.45 2.77 6.93
N VAL A 125 -2.76 2.25 5.75
CA VAL A 125 -1.90 2.23 4.57
C VAL A 125 -2.56 3.04 3.47
N GLN A 126 -1.82 3.98 2.87
CA GLN A 126 -2.34 4.86 1.82
C GLN A 126 -2.09 4.31 0.42
N GLY A 127 -1.10 3.43 0.28
CA GLY A 127 -0.60 3.00 -1.02
C GLY A 127 0.36 4.02 -1.65
N HIS A 128 0.96 4.87 -0.83
CA HIS A 128 1.89 5.92 -1.25
C HIS A 128 3.29 5.58 -0.77
N ILE A 129 4.02 4.89 -1.64
CA ILE A 129 5.37 4.41 -1.34
C ILE A 129 6.30 5.59 -1.08
N ASP A 130 7.06 5.51 0.00
CA ASP A 130 8.05 6.52 0.39
C ASP A 130 9.42 6.23 -0.23
N THR A 131 9.79 4.96 -0.30
CA THR A 131 11.09 4.50 -0.80
C THR A 131 11.09 3.01 -1.10
N THR A 132 12.22 2.50 -1.53
CA THR A 132 12.48 1.05 -1.58
C THR A 132 13.53 0.67 -0.52
N ALA A 133 13.45 -0.56 -0.01
CA ALA A 133 14.48 -1.17 0.82
C ALA A 133 15.12 -2.36 0.10
N ILE A 134 16.35 -2.69 0.49
CA ILE A 134 17.07 -3.86 -0.03
C ILE A 134 16.97 -4.97 1.02
N CYS A 135 16.52 -6.15 0.63
CA CYS A 135 16.61 -7.34 1.48
C CYS A 135 18.07 -7.69 1.69
N VAL A 136 18.55 -7.65 2.94
CA VAL A 136 19.95 -7.96 3.30
C VAL A 136 20.11 -9.45 3.54
N TYR A 137 19.20 -10.03 4.32
CA TYR A 137 19.14 -11.47 4.51
C TYR A 137 17.70 -11.97 4.64
N ARG A 138 17.55 -13.25 4.40
CA ARG A 138 16.36 -14.04 4.68
C ARG A 138 16.79 -15.31 5.39
N LYS A 139 16.19 -15.61 6.53
CA LYS A 139 16.50 -16.80 7.32
C LYS A 139 15.21 -17.52 7.71
N GLU A 140 15.14 -18.79 7.41
CA GLU A 140 14.10 -19.65 7.95
C GLU A 140 14.38 -19.95 9.42
N LYS A 141 13.38 -19.81 10.23
CA LYS A 141 13.35 -20.15 11.65
C LYS A 141 12.30 -21.25 11.82
N ASP A 142 12.41 -21.99 12.91
CA ASP A 142 11.41 -23.00 13.22
C ASP A 142 10.00 -22.36 13.34
N GLY A 143 9.19 -22.52 12.28
CA GLY A 143 7.85 -22.00 12.16
C GLY A 143 7.69 -20.54 11.70
N SER A 144 8.73 -19.86 11.22
CA SER A 144 8.67 -18.50 10.68
C SER A 144 9.83 -18.18 9.76
N TRP A 145 9.78 -17.02 9.10
CA TRP A 145 10.89 -16.46 8.32
C TRP A 145 11.25 -15.07 8.84
N GLU A 146 12.53 -14.85 9.11
CA GLU A 146 13.07 -13.53 9.41
C GLU A 146 13.67 -12.92 8.16
N PHE A 147 13.38 -11.64 7.95
CA PHE A 147 13.96 -10.82 6.89
C PHE A 147 14.59 -9.59 7.50
N SER A 148 15.77 -9.21 7.02
CA SER A 148 16.39 -7.92 7.31
C SER A 148 16.36 -7.05 6.07
N PHE A 149 16.03 -5.78 6.26
CA PHE A 149 15.96 -4.80 5.20
C PHE A 149 16.84 -3.60 5.50
N GLN A 150 17.54 -3.12 4.48
CA GLN A 150 18.32 -1.90 4.53
C GLN A 150 17.56 -0.77 3.85
N ILE A 151 17.51 0.38 4.54
CA ILE A 151 16.95 1.64 4.05
C ILE A 151 17.99 2.74 4.03
N LEU A 152 17.69 3.85 3.36
CA LEU A 152 18.52 5.05 3.45
C LEU A 152 18.40 5.67 4.85
N PRO A 153 19.51 6.15 5.45
CA PRO A 153 19.53 6.70 6.81
C PRO A 153 18.56 7.86 7.05
N GLU A 154 18.22 8.61 6.02
CA GLU A 154 17.27 9.73 6.07
C GLU A 154 15.86 9.32 6.50
N PHE A 155 15.50 8.06 6.31
CA PHE A 155 14.21 7.49 6.70
C PHE A 155 14.20 6.85 8.09
N ALA A 156 15.35 6.73 8.77
CA ALA A 156 15.47 6.04 10.06
C ALA A 156 14.51 6.61 11.12
N SER A 157 14.24 7.93 11.10
CA SER A 157 13.34 8.59 12.04
C SER A 157 11.85 8.27 11.84
N LEU A 158 11.49 7.59 10.75
CA LEU A 158 10.13 7.18 10.43
C LEU A 158 9.81 5.75 10.88
N ILE A 159 10.79 5.03 11.41
CA ILE A 159 10.65 3.66 11.89
C ILE A 159 10.87 3.64 13.41
N ILE A 160 10.09 2.85 14.11
CA ILE A 160 10.24 2.63 15.55
C ILE A 160 10.24 1.13 15.86
N GLU A 161 10.98 0.74 16.90
CA GLU A 161 10.96 -0.62 17.41
C GLU A 161 9.52 -1.01 17.79
N LYS A 162 9.05 -2.19 17.35
CA LYS A 162 7.68 -2.68 17.50
C LYS A 162 6.61 -1.83 16.78
N GLY A 163 7.02 -0.89 15.91
CA GLY A 163 6.10 -0.14 15.05
C GLY A 163 5.65 -0.94 13.83
N SER A 164 4.63 -0.40 13.17
CA SER A 164 4.14 -0.95 11.89
C SER A 164 4.93 -0.37 10.71
N ILE A 165 5.13 -1.20 9.69
CA ILE A 165 5.70 -0.82 8.40
C ILE A 165 4.99 -1.60 7.30
N THR A 166 4.86 -1.02 6.12
CA THR A 166 4.33 -1.72 4.95
C THR A 166 5.47 -2.12 4.02
N ILE A 167 5.58 -3.41 3.72
CA ILE A 167 6.56 -3.98 2.79
C ILE A 167 5.82 -4.68 1.65
N ASN A 168 5.98 -4.24 0.42
CA ASN A 168 5.22 -4.73 -0.73
C ASN A 168 3.71 -4.82 -0.45
N GLY A 169 3.15 -3.84 0.28
CA GLY A 169 1.74 -3.82 0.65
C GLY A 169 1.35 -4.71 1.83
N ILE A 170 2.31 -5.29 2.53
CA ILE A 170 2.06 -6.15 3.69
C ILE A 170 2.36 -5.38 4.97
N SER A 171 1.39 -5.28 5.88
CA SER A 171 1.56 -4.72 7.22
C SER A 171 2.39 -5.67 8.09
N LEU A 172 3.54 -5.21 8.54
CA LEU A 172 4.48 -6.01 9.34
C LEU A 172 4.95 -5.23 10.56
N THR A 173 5.43 -5.95 11.57
CA THR A 173 5.98 -5.36 12.79
C THR A 173 7.50 -5.36 12.74
N VAL A 174 8.09 -4.20 13.00
CA VAL A 174 9.55 -3.99 13.04
C VAL A 174 10.13 -4.50 14.35
N PHE A 175 11.32 -5.10 14.27
CA PHE A 175 12.18 -5.38 15.43
C PHE A 175 13.66 -5.32 15.02
N ASN A 176 14.56 -5.37 15.98
CA ASN A 176 16.02 -5.23 15.77
C ASN A 176 16.36 -4.00 14.90
N LEU A 177 15.77 -2.86 15.27
CA LEU A 177 15.98 -1.61 14.55
C LEU A 177 17.39 -1.06 14.82
N ASP A 178 18.13 -0.75 13.76
CA ASP A 178 19.41 -0.06 13.79
C ASP A 178 19.36 1.23 12.95
N ALA A 179 20.45 1.93 12.79
CA ALA A 179 20.53 3.21 12.07
C ALA A 179 20.06 3.15 10.60
N SER A 180 20.21 2.01 9.94
CA SER A 180 19.85 1.83 8.53
C SER A 180 19.25 0.47 8.21
N THR A 181 19.05 -0.39 9.20
CA THR A 181 18.50 -1.73 9.03
C THR A 181 17.41 -2.01 10.03
N PHE A 182 16.47 -2.83 9.65
CA PHE A 182 15.42 -3.35 10.51
C PHE A 182 15.04 -4.77 10.09
N ASP A 183 14.52 -5.52 11.04
CA ASP A 183 14.07 -6.89 10.80
C ASP A 183 12.54 -6.98 10.90
N VAL A 184 11.97 -7.95 10.18
CA VAL A 184 10.58 -8.37 10.31
C VAL A 184 10.49 -9.89 10.37
N ALA A 185 9.53 -10.41 11.13
CA ALA A 185 9.22 -11.84 11.16
C ALA A 185 7.90 -12.11 10.43
N ILE A 186 7.89 -13.14 9.60
CA ILE A 186 6.75 -13.51 8.77
C ILE A 186 6.29 -14.92 9.14
N ILE A 187 5.00 -15.04 9.48
CA ILE A 187 4.37 -16.32 9.78
C ILE A 187 4.15 -17.14 8.49
N PRO A 188 4.01 -18.48 8.56
CA PRO A 188 3.82 -19.34 7.40
C PRO A 188 2.71 -18.87 6.48
N TYR A 189 1.56 -18.51 7.04
CA TYR A 189 0.42 -18.04 6.25
C TYR A 189 0.77 -16.85 5.36
N THR A 190 1.41 -15.81 5.90
CA THR A 190 1.81 -14.61 5.15
C THR A 190 2.88 -14.96 4.11
N PHE A 191 3.81 -15.83 4.45
CA PHE A 191 4.86 -16.27 3.54
C PHE A 191 4.30 -17.01 2.32
N GLU A 192 3.31 -17.87 2.52
CA GLU A 192 2.69 -18.67 1.44
C GLU A 192 1.71 -17.86 0.58
N HIS A 193 1.05 -16.85 1.16
CA HIS A 193 -0.04 -16.12 0.50
C HIS A 193 0.39 -14.75 -0.06
N THR A 194 1.68 -14.39 0.07
CA THR A 194 2.23 -13.15 -0.46
C THR A 194 3.50 -13.39 -1.28
N ASN A 195 3.96 -12.35 -2.01
CA ASN A 195 5.20 -12.47 -2.77
C ASN A 195 6.47 -12.39 -1.91
N MET A 196 6.36 -12.36 -0.58
CA MET A 196 7.53 -12.41 0.30
C MET A 196 8.31 -13.72 0.19
N ASN A 197 7.67 -14.81 -0.20
CA ASN A 197 8.34 -16.09 -0.49
C ASN A 197 9.31 -16.00 -1.67
N LEU A 198 9.15 -15.02 -2.55
CA LEU A 198 10.01 -14.77 -3.72
C LEU A 198 11.16 -13.81 -3.40
N VAL A 199 11.04 -13.01 -2.34
CA VAL A 199 12.07 -12.03 -1.97
C VAL A 199 13.35 -12.74 -1.51
N LYS A 200 14.49 -12.36 -2.12
CA LYS A 200 15.82 -12.88 -1.85
C LYS A 200 16.78 -11.75 -1.46
N PRO A 201 17.88 -12.05 -0.75
CA PRO A 201 18.93 -11.08 -0.52
C PRO A 201 19.36 -10.37 -1.80
N GLY A 202 19.55 -9.05 -1.73
CA GLY A 202 19.86 -8.17 -2.85
C GLY A 202 18.66 -7.62 -3.61
N GLN A 203 17.45 -8.15 -3.40
CA GLN A 203 16.25 -7.65 -4.07
C GLN A 203 15.63 -6.45 -3.34
N LYS A 204 15.05 -5.54 -4.13
CA LYS A 204 14.32 -4.38 -3.64
C LYS A 204 12.86 -4.75 -3.32
N VAL A 205 12.32 -4.07 -2.31
CA VAL A 205 10.90 -4.11 -1.93
C VAL A 205 10.39 -2.69 -1.75
N ASN A 206 9.10 -2.46 -1.98
CA ASN A 206 8.45 -1.17 -1.74
C ASN A 206 8.24 -0.97 -0.24
N ILE A 207 8.50 0.23 0.25
CA ILE A 207 8.30 0.62 1.66
C ILE A 207 7.35 1.80 1.74
N GLU A 208 6.31 1.67 2.56
CA GLU A 208 5.51 2.77 3.04
C GLU A 208 5.60 2.81 4.57
N PHE A 209 6.02 3.95 5.12
CA PHE A 209 6.08 4.15 6.57
C PHE A 209 4.71 4.47 7.13
N ASP A 210 4.49 4.15 8.41
CA ASP A 210 3.25 4.52 9.09
C ASP A 210 3.03 6.03 9.00
N MET A 211 1.85 6.42 8.53
CA MET A 211 1.49 7.82 8.33
C MET A 211 1.56 8.66 9.61
N LEU A 212 1.33 8.05 10.78
CA LEU A 212 1.43 8.75 12.06
C LEU A 212 2.85 9.24 12.30
N GLY A 213 3.87 8.41 12.01
CA GLY A 213 5.28 8.79 12.09
C GLY A 213 5.62 9.95 11.16
N LYS A 214 5.10 9.95 9.92
CA LYS A 214 5.30 11.03 8.95
C LYS A 214 4.76 12.37 9.44
N TYR A 215 3.53 12.40 9.99
CA TYR A 215 2.93 13.64 10.51
C TYR A 215 3.65 14.17 11.72
N ILE A 216 4.03 13.31 12.66
CA ILE A 216 4.79 13.69 13.87
C ILE A 216 6.14 14.26 13.47
N ASN A 217 6.90 13.57 12.61
CA ASN A 217 8.21 14.02 12.14
C ASN A 217 8.12 15.37 11.42
N ARG A 218 7.12 15.55 10.54
CA ARG A 218 6.89 16.84 9.86
C ARG A 218 6.61 17.96 10.84
N LYS A 219 5.76 17.73 11.86
CA LYS A 219 5.45 18.74 12.87
C LYS A 219 6.71 19.14 13.67
N LEU A 220 7.49 18.17 14.10
CA LEU A 220 8.73 18.43 14.84
C LEU A 220 9.76 19.20 14.01
N SER A 221 9.86 18.94 12.70
CA SER A 221 10.76 19.65 11.80
C SER A 221 10.40 21.12 11.59
N LEU A 222 9.13 21.50 11.76
CA LEU A 222 8.64 22.88 11.66
C LEU A 222 8.74 23.67 12.97
N SER A 223 9.08 22.99 14.09
CA SER A 223 9.19 23.60 15.42
C SER A 223 10.63 23.94 15.78
N LYS A 224 11.58 23.66 14.88
CA LYS A 224 12.98 24.08 14.92
C LYS A 224 13.19 25.33 14.08
#